data_3d75137a2e80819a2151edea6d7249e7
#
_entry.id   3d75137a2e80819a2151edea6d7249e7
#
_cell.length_a   1.000
_cell.length_b   1.000
_cell.length_c   1.000
_cell.angle_alpha   90.00
_cell.angle_beta   90.00
_cell.angle_gamma   90.00
#
_symmetry.space_group_name_H-M   'P 1'
#
loop_
_entity.id
_entity.type
_entity.pdbx_description
1 polymer ?
#
loop_
_entity_poly.entity_id
_entity_poly.type
_entity_poly.pdbx_seq_one_letter_code
_entity_poly.pdbx_strand_id
1 'polypeptide(L)'
;MPAKQNEDEKTGLNVGDKAPSFSLKNTEGKTVKLSDFKGRKLALYFYPKDMTPGCTKEACGFRDDYAELKKRGVEVVGVSGDEQALHQKFTTAYSLPFTLLSDPTHEMMEKYGAWGEKNMYGKKIVGVLRSTFIIDEEGRIAHIFRKVKTDTHSRDVIAVIDKLE
;
A
#
# COMPACT_ATOMS: atom_id res chain seq x y z
N MET A 1 7.91 -11.32 -25.13
CA MET A 1 7.66 -11.81 -24.61
C MET A 1 7.19 -12.41 -24.09
N PRO A 2 7.38 -12.65 -23.87
CA PRO A 2 6.79 -13.39 -23.44
C PRO A 2 6.20 -13.38 -22.59
N ALA A 3 6.19 -13.35 -22.70
CA ALA A 3 5.49 -13.42 -22.03
C ALA A 3 5.03 -13.98 -21.14
N LYS A 4 5.41 -14.22 -20.80
CA LYS A 4 4.79 -14.93 -19.95
C LYS A 4 3.75 -14.22 -19.34
N GLN A 5 2.57 -14.58 -19.40
CA GLN A 5 1.48 -13.94 -18.79
C GLN A 5 1.32 -14.48 -17.39
N ASN A 6 1.69 -13.72 -16.42
CA ASN A 6 1.52 -14.14 -15.05
C ASN A 6 0.47 -13.26 -14.39
N GLU A 7 0.28 -13.45 -13.10
CA GLU A 7 -0.73 -12.71 -12.37
C GLU A 7 -0.45 -11.21 -12.39
N ASP A 8 0.81 -10.85 -12.32
CA ASP A 8 1.18 -9.45 -12.31
C ASP A 8 0.86 -8.78 -13.63
N GLU A 9 0.98 -9.50 -14.71
CA GLU A 9 0.67 -8.93 -16.01
C GLU A 9 -0.81 -8.65 -16.19
N LYS A 10 -1.66 -9.38 -15.47
CA LYS A 10 -3.09 -9.11 -15.51
C LYS A 10 -3.41 -7.73 -14.97
N THR A 11 -2.60 -7.23 -14.03
CA THR A 11 -2.82 -5.92 -13.45
C THR A 11 -2.22 -4.81 -14.31
N GLY A 12 -1.33 -5.19 -15.23
CA GLY A 12 -0.71 -4.22 -16.11
C GLY A 12 0.43 -3.43 -15.49
N LEU A 13 0.82 -3.73 -14.25
CA LEU A 13 1.90 -2.98 -13.59
C LEU A 13 3.09 -3.87 -13.35
N ASN A 14 4.27 -3.32 -13.68
CA ASN A 14 5.54 -4.00 -13.50
C ASN A 14 6.55 -3.03 -12.90
N VAL A 15 7.60 -3.59 -12.35
CA VAL A 15 8.73 -2.79 -11.88
C VAL A 15 9.27 -1.98 -13.06
N GLY A 16 9.50 -0.70 -12.83
CA GLY A 16 9.97 0.22 -13.86
C GLY A 16 8.86 1.08 -14.46
N ASP A 17 7.60 0.66 -14.32
CA ASP A 17 6.49 1.45 -14.83
C ASP A 17 6.27 2.69 -13.99
N LYS A 18 5.69 3.72 -14.59
CA LYS A 18 5.22 4.85 -13.82
C LYS A 18 4.07 4.40 -12.93
N ALA A 19 4.14 4.78 -11.66
CA ALA A 19 3.04 4.50 -10.75
C ALA A 19 1.81 5.29 -11.18
N PRO A 20 0.61 4.67 -11.18
CA PRO A 20 -0.61 5.41 -11.50
C PRO A 20 -0.84 6.55 -10.53
N SER A 21 -1.24 7.69 -11.06
CA SER A 21 -1.55 8.85 -10.22
C SER A 21 -2.80 8.60 -9.41
N PHE A 22 -2.90 9.28 -8.29
CA PHE A 22 -4.10 9.20 -7.45
C PHE A 22 -4.32 10.52 -6.74
N SER A 23 -5.54 10.69 -6.26
CA SER A 23 -5.95 11.88 -5.50
C SER A 23 -7.06 11.40 -4.56
N LEU A 24 -6.73 11.20 -3.30
CA LEU A 24 -7.65 10.65 -2.31
C LEU A 24 -7.57 11.45 -1.02
N LYS A 25 -8.60 11.28 -0.18
CA LYS A 25 -8.67 12.01 1.10
C LYS A 25 -7.98 11.22 2.21
N ASN A 26 -7.28 11.95 3.07
CA ASN A 26 -6.67 11.36 4.26
C ASN A 26 -7.61 11.49 5.47
N THR A 27 -7.12 11.15 6.66
CA THR A 27 -7.93 11.18 7.88
C THR A 27 -8.41 12.56 8.27
N GLU A 28 -7.77 13.60 7.75
CA GLU A 28 -8.16 14.99 8.04
C GLU A 28 -9.01 15.59 6.93
N GLY A 29 -9.39 14.76 5.95
CA GLY A 29 -10.20 15.25 4.84
C GLY A 29 -9.43 16.02 3.80
N LYS A 30 -8.10 16.00 3.90
CA LYS A 30 -7.26 16.71 2.94
C LYS A 30 -6.91 15.78 1.78
N THR A 31 -6.85 16.35 0.58
CA THR A 31 -6.51 15.60 -0.61
C THR A 31 -5.01 15.31 -0.64
N VAL A 32 -4.67 14.03 -0.86
CA VAL A 32 -3.28 13.59 -0.98
C VAL A 32 -3.11 13.00 -2.38
N LYS A 33 -2.04 13.40 -3.05
CA LYS A 33 -1.75 12.99 -4.42
C LYS A 33 -0.39 12.30 -4.49
N LEU A 34 -0.22 11.45 -5.48
CA LEU A 34 1.07 10.80 -5.71
C LEU A 34 2.18 11.84 -5.84
N SER A 35 1.90 12.95 -6.53
CA SER A 35 2.90 14.00 -6.74
C SER A 35 3.41 14.63 -5.46
N ASP A 36 2.66 14.51 -4.36
CA ASP A 36 3.08 15.05 -3.06
C ASP A 36 4.33 14.33 -2.53
N PHE A 37 4.62 13.15 -3.06
CA PHE A 37 5.75 12.33 -2.59
C PHE A 37 6.96 12.39 -3.52
N LYS A 38 6.91 13.23 -4.54
CA LYS A 38 8.02 13.36 -5.47
C LYS A 38 9.29 13.73 -4.71
N GLY A 39 10.40 13.08 -5.05
CA GLY A 39 11.65 13.29 -4.35
C GLY A 39 11.85 12.40 -3.14
N ARG A 40 10.86 11.58 -2.80
CA ARG A 40 10.95 10.63 -1.69
C ARG A 40 10.49 9.26 -2.18
N LYS A 41 10.98 8.22 -1.52
CA LYS A 41 10.46 6.88 -1.77
C LYS A 41 9.13 6.74 -1.03
N LEU A 42 8.22 5.97 -1.59
CA LEU A 42 6.89 5.75 -1.01
C LEU A 42 6.64 4.26 -0.90
N ALA A 43 6.29 3.81 0.29
CA ALA A 43 5.78 2.47 0.50
C ALA A 43 4.26 2.59 0.57
N LEU A 44 3.62 2.27 -0.53
CA LEU A 44 2.17 2.40 -0.70
C LEU A 44 1.55 1.03 -0.55
N TYR A 45 0.79 0.81 0.52
CA TYR A 45 0.23 -0.52 0.75
C TYR A 45 -1.29 -0.50 0.76
N PHE A 46 -1.86 -1.55 0.17
CA PHE A 46 -3.31 -1.75 0.10
C PHE A 46 -3.70 -2.85 1.05
N TYR A 47 -4.76 -2.63 1.84
CA TYR A 47 -5.20 -3.60 2.83
C TYR A 47 -6.73 -3.64 2.87
N PRO A 48 -7.31 -4.78 3.30
CA PRO A 48 -8.76 -4.96 3.18
C PRO A 48 -9.61 -4.06 4.07
N LYS A 49 -9.27 -3.93 5.36
CA LYS A 49 -10.18 -3.22 6.26
C LYS A 49 -9.51 -2.83 7.56
N ASP A 50 -9.77 -1.60 8.01
CA ASP A 50 -9.29 -1.12 9.29
C ASP A 50 -9.78 -2.01 10.43
N MET A 51 -8.98 -2.09 11.49
CA MET A 51 -9.32 -2.74 12.75
C MET A 51 -9.44 -4.27 12.68
N THR A 52 -9.14 -4.88 11.52
CA THR A 52 -9.07 -6.35 11.44
C THR A 52 -7.70 -6.80 11.94
N PRO A 53 -7.57 -8.07 12.40
CA PRO A 53 -6.30 -8.51 13.02
C PRO A 53 -5.09 -8.41 12.11
N GLY A 54 -5.19 -8.88 10.87
CA GLY A 54 -4.05 -8.83 9.94
C GLY A 54 -3.67 -7.41 9.58
N CYS A 55 -4.66 -6.57 9.31
CA CYS A 55 -4.40 -5.18 8.94
C CYS A 55 -3.85 -4.39 10.12
N THR A 56 -4.29 -4.70 11.32
CA THR A 56 -3.76 -4.07 12.53
C THR A 56 -2.30 -4.46 12.73
N LYS A 57 -1.96 -5.74 12.55
CA LYS A 57 -0.57 -6.20 12.64
C LYS A 57 0.31 -5.47 11.63
N GLU A 58 -0.15 -5.38 10.40
CA GLU A 58 0.61 -4.73 9.35
C GLU A 58 0.85 -3.26 9.67
N ALA A 59 -0.22 -2.56 10.08
CA ALA A 59 -0.11 -1.14 10.41
C ALA A 59 0.81 -0.91 11.59
N CYS A 60 0.69 -1.73 12.63
CA CYS A 60 1.53 -1.59 13.82
C CYS A 60 2.99 -1.88 13.50
N GLY A 61 3.26 -2.81 12.58
CA GLY A 61 4.62 -3.07 12.13
C GLY A 61 5.22 -1.83 11.46
N PHE A 62 4.48 -1.21 10.56
CA PHE A 62 4.94 0.03 9.94
C PHE A 62 5.10 1.14 10.97
N ARG A 63 4.19 1.22 11.94
CA ARG A 63 4.32 2.21 13.02
C ARG A 63 5.63 2.03 13.79
N ASP A 64 5.91 0.78 14.17
CA ASP A 64 7.08 0.49 14.98
C ASP A 64 8.38 0.72 14.21
N ASP A 65 8.37 0.51 12.91
CA ASP A 65 9.55 0.68 12.07
C ASP A 65 9.56 2.00 11.30
N TYR A 66 8.62 2.88 11.61
CA TYR A 66 8.45 4.13 10.86
C TYR A 66 9.71 5.00 10.88
N ALA A 67 10.35 5.13 12.06
CA ALA A 67 11.55 5.94 12.16
C ALA A 67 12.67 5.40 11.27
N GLU A 68 12.80 4.07 11.20
CA GLU A 68 13.81 3.45 10.33
C GLU A 68 13.52 3.70 8.86
N LEU A 69 12.24 3.67 8.48
CA LEU A 69 11.86 3.97 7.11
C LEU A 69 12.11 5.43 6.77
N LYS A 70 11.79 6.34 7.68
CA LYS A 70 12.02 7.77 7.47
C LYS A 70 13.51 8.07 7.31
N LYS A 71 14.36 7.40 8.07
CA LYS A 71 15.81 7.56 7.90
C LYS A 71 16.26 7.23 6.50
N ARG A 72 15.57 6.32 5.85
CA ARG A 72 15.89 5.90 4.49
C ARG A 72 15.17 6.72 3.43
N GLY A 73 14.49 7.78 3.83
CA GLY A 73 13.77 8.64 2.90
C GLY A 73 12.47 8.04 2.41
N VAL A 74 11.88 7.12 3.17
CA VAL A 74 10.66 6.41 2.76
C VAL A 74 9.48 6.92 3.56
N GLU A 75 8.41 7.27 2.86
CA GLU A 75 7.13 7.58 3.49
C GLU A 75 6.20 6.38 3.34
N VAL A 76 5.34 6.17 4.32
CA VAL A 76 4.37 5.05 4.32
C VAL A 76 2.98 5.60 4.13
N VAL A 77 2.22 5.01 3.22
CA VAL A 77 0.82 5.36 2.99
C VAL A 77 0.01 4.09 2.86
N GLY A 78 -1.05 3.96 3.66
CA GLY A 78 -1.97 2.83 3.57
C GLY A 78 -3.25 3.24 2.87
N VAL A 79 -3.83 2.32 2.11
CA VAL A 79 -5.06 2.57 1.35
C VAL A 79 -6.04 1.42 1.58
N SER A 80 -7.27 1.74 1.93
CA SER A 80 -8.35 0.77 1.96
C SER A 80 -9.63 1.44 1.47
N GLY A 81 -10.70 0.66 1.38
CA GLY A 81 -12.00 1.20 1.00
C GLY A 81 -12.76 1.83 2.16
N ASP A 82 -12.17 1.83 3.34
CA ASP A 82 -12.85 2.37 4.52
C ASP A 82 -13.00 3.88 4.43
N GLU A 83 -14.01 4.39 5.12
CA GLU A 83 -14.26 5.82 5.12
C GLU A 83 -13.39 6.53 6.13
N GLN A 84 -13.34 7.85 6.00
CA GLN A 84 -12.48 8.69 6.80
C GLN A 84 -12.67 8.47 8.30
N ALA A 85 -13.92 8.33 8.75
CA ALA A 85 -14.20 8.18 10.17
C ALA A 85 -13.55 6.91 10.74
N LEU A 86 -13.58 5.81 10.00
CA LEU A 86 -12.95 4.57 10.47
C LEU A 86 -11.45 4.69 10.45
N HIS A 87 -10.89 5.33 9.43
CA HIS A 87 -9.45 5.60 9.39
C HIS A 87 -9.00 6.45 10.58
N GLN A 88 -9.82 7.42 10.98
CA GLN A 88 -9.51 8.25 12.15
C GLN A 88 -9.46 7.41 13.42
N LYS A 89 -10.43 6.51 13.58
CA LYS A 89 -10.46 5.62 14.74
C LYS A 89 -9.24 4.70 14.74
N PHE A 90 -8.89 4.15 13.59
CA PHE A 90 -7.76 3.24 13.48
C PHE A 90 -6.45 3.97 13.81
N THR A 91 -6.26 5.14 13.24
CA THR A 91 -5.07 5.96 13.49
C THR A 91 -4.93 6.29 14.97
N THR A 92 -6.04 6.69 15.61
CA THR A 92 -6.02 7.05 17.02
C THR A 92 -5.78 5.83 17.91
N ALA A 93 -6.48 4.73 17.62
CA ALA A 93 -6.41 3.54 18.46
C ALA A 93 -5.00 2.97 18.54
N TYR A 94 -4.25 3.07 17.46
CA TYR A 94 -2.91 2.46 17.39
C TYR A 94 -1.80 3.48 17.20
N SER A 95 -2.12 4.77 17.31
CA SER A 95 -1.15 5.86 17.21
C SER A 95 -0.32 5.75 15.93
N LEU A 96 -1.01 5.58 14.79
CA LEU A 96 -0.33 5.42 13.52
C LEU A 96 0.25 6.77 13.06
N PRO A 97 1.55 6.85 12.81
CA PRO A 97 2.19 8.11 12.45
C PRO A 97 2.16 8.43 10.96
N PHE A 98 1.60 7.55 10.16
CA PHE A 98 1.59 7.70 8.71
C PHE A 98 0.17 7.89 8.21
N THR A 99 0.04 8.22 6.93
CA THR A 99 -1.23 8.58 6.32
C THR A 99 -2.02 7.35 5.89
N LEU A 100 -3.32 7.38 6.13
CA LEU A 100 -4.27 6.41 5.56
C LEU A 100 -5.17 7.15 4.60
N LEU A 101 -5.41 6.56 3.43
CA LEU A 101 -6.25 7.14 2.39
C LEU A 101 -7.49 6.30 2.17
N SER A 102 -8.59 6.96 1.87
CA SER A 102 -9.88 6.32 1.62
C SER A 102 -10.12 6.19 0.13
N ASP A 103 -10.41 4.96 -0.32
CA ASP A 103 -10.71 4.66 -1.72
C ASP A 103 -12.02 3.88 -1.80
N PRO A 104 -13.15 4.51 -1.42
CA PRO A 104 -14.42 3.78 -1.29
C PRO A 104 -14.97 3.26 -2.62
N THR A 105 -14.58 3.84 -3.74
CA THR A 105 -15.01 3.37 -5.05
C THR A 105 -14.09 2.31 -5.63
N HIS A 106 -12.95 2.04 -4.97
CA HIS A 106 -11.93 1.09 -5.39
C HIS A 106 -11.24 1.47 -6.71
N GLU A 107 -11.36 2.72 -7.09
CA GLU A 107 -10.83 3.19 -8.37
C GLU A 107 -9.30 3.12 -8.38
N MET A 108 -8.65 3.60 -7.31
CA MET A 108 -7.21 3.51 -7.20
C MET A 108 -6.75 2.06 -7.09
N MET A 109 -7.47 1.27 -6.30
CA MET A 109 -7.13 -0.14 -6.15
C MET A 109 -7.13 -0.86 -7.49
N GLU A 110 -8.10 -0.56 -8.34
CA GLU A 110 -8.17 -1.18 -9.66
C GLU A 110 -6.98 -0.77 -10.52
N LYS A 111 -6.60 0.50 -10.47
CA LYS A 111 -5.45 0.97 -11.24
C LYS A 111 -4.16 0.27 -10.83
N TYR A 112 -4.02 -0.06 -9.56
CA TYR A 112 -2.83 -0.71 -9.04
C TYR A 112 -2.92 -2.24 -9.07
N GLY A 113 -4.05 -2.78 -9.53
CA GLY A 113 -4.24 -4.23 -9.52
C GLY A 113 -4.38 -4.79 -8.12
N ALA A 114 -4.87 -3.97 -7.19
CA ALA A 114 -5.07 -4.37 -5.80
C ALA A 114 -6.53 -4.69 -5.50
N TRP A 115 -7.32 -4.87 -6.52
CA TRP A 115 -8.75 -5.22 -6.40
C TRP A 115 -9.06 -6.32 -7.39
N GLY A 116 -9.68 -7.40 -6.93
CA GLY A 116 -10.01 -8.50 -7.81
C GLY A 116 -10.49 -9.72 -7.07
N GLU A 117 -10.52 -10.85 -7.78
CA GLU A 117 -10.93 -12.11 -7.20
C GLU A 117 -9.86 -12.69 -6.30
N LYS A 118 -10.29 -13.24 -5.18
CA LYS A 118 -9.40 -13.97 -4.29
C LYS A 118 -10.16 -15.11 -3.65
N ASN A 119 -9.42 -16.13 -3.21
CA ASN A 119 -10.01 -17.26 -2.50
C ASN A 119 -9.98 -16.99 -1.01
N MET A 120 -11.11 -17.24 -0.36
CA MET A 120 -11.21 -17.07 1.07
C MET A 120 -12.08 -18.21 1.60
N TYR A 121 -11.46 -19.08 2.38
CA TYR A 121 -12.15 -20.26 2.93
C TYR A 121 -12.83 -21.09 1.84
N GLY A 122 -12.12 -21.27 0.72
CA GLY A 122 -12.60 -22.10 -0.38
C GLY A 122 -13.62 -21.43 -1.29
N LYS A 123 -13.95 -20.17 -1.04
CA LYS A 123 -14.88 -19.42 -1.87
C LYS A 123 -14.18 -18.32 -2.61
N LYS A 124 -14.64 -18.05 -3.81
CA LYS A 124 -14.13 -16.91 -4.58
C LYS A 124 -14.92 -15.68 -4.19
N ILE A 125 -14.21 -14.64 -3.77
CA ILE A 125 -14.82 -13.35 -3.46
C ILE A 125 -14.05 -12.28 -4.21
N VAL A 126 -14.67 -11.12 -4.38
CA VAL A 126 -14.01 -9.96 -4.96
C VAL A 126 -13.70 -8.99 -3.84
N GLY A 127 -12.49 -8.50 -3.79
CA GLY A 127 -12.11 -7.57 -2.74
C GLY A 127 -10.69 -7.08 -2.93
N VAL A 128 -10.16 -6.47 -1.86
CA VAL A 128 -8.82 -5.94 -1.88
C VAL A 128 -7.80 -7.06 -1.89
N LEU A 129 -6.86 -6.97 -2.80
CA LEU A 129 -5.71 -7.87 -2.87
C LEU A 129 -4.58 -7.18 -2.14
N ARG A 130 -4.25 -7.70 -0.94
CA ARG A 130 -3.21 -7.10 -0.11
C ARG A 130 -1.90 -7.06 -0.87
N SER A 131 -1.35 -5.87 -1.03
CA SER A 131 -0.15 -5.68 -1.83
C SER A 131 0.53 -4.39 -1.42
N THR A 132 1.82 -4.27 -1.75
CA THR A 132 2.58 -3.07 -1.44
C THR A 132 3.45 -2.72 -2.64
N PHE A 133 3.48 -1.45 -2.97
CA PHE A 133 4.26 -0.92 -4.08
C PHE A 133 5.31 0.02 -3.50
N ILE A 134 6.57 -0.25 -3.81
CA ILE A 134 7.64 0.69 -3.47
C ILE A 134 7.83 1.57 -4.68
N ILE A 135 7.63 2.87 -4.49
CA ILE A 135 7.70 3.86 -5.56
C ILE A 135 8.91 4.74 -5.30
N ASP A 136 9.74 4.94 -6.31
CA ASP A 136 10.98 5.68 -6.13
C ASP A 136 10.74 7.19 -6.21
N GLU A 137 11.82 7.96 -6.08
CA GLU A 137 11.75 9.42 -6.03
C GLU A 137 11.22 10.04 -7.31
N GLU A 138 11.24 9.30 -8.40
CA GLU A 138 10.76 9.79 -9.69
C GLU A 138 9.35 9.31 -10.02
N GLY A 139 8.72 8.60 -9.08
CA GLY A 139 7.35 8.12 -9.29
C GLY A 139 7.26 6.82 -10.06
N ARG A 140 8.36 6.07 -10.16
CA ARG A 140 8.35 4.77 -10.82
C ARG A 140 8.32 3.65 -9.81
N ILE A 141 7.71 2.54 -10.18
CA ILE A 141 7.60 1.38 -9.31
C ILE A 141 8.97 0.69 -9.24
N ALA A 142 9.52 0.62 -8.03
CA ALA A 142 10.82 -0.01 -7.81
C ALA A 142 10.68 -1.46 -7.35
N HIS A 143 9.56 -1.81 -6.71
CA HIS A 143 9.32 -3.17 -6.23
C HIS A 143 7.83 -3.36 -5.98
N ILE A 144 7.36 -4.58 -6.13
CA ILE A 144 5.95 -4.93 -5.88
C ILE A 144 5.91 -6.15 -4.98
N PHE A 145 5.19 -6.02 -3.85
CA PHE A 145 4.89 -7.15 -3.00
C PHE A 145 3.47 -7.61 -3.29
N ARG A 146 3.31 -8.77 -3.91
CA ARG A 146 1.98 -9.35 -4.16
C ARG A 146 1.57 -10.31 -3.06
N LYS A 147 2.54 -10.79 -2.29
CA LYS A 147 2.28 -11.61 -1.10
C LYS A 147 2.87 -10.89 0.09
N VAL A 148 2.05 -10.66 1.09
CA VAL A 148 2.43 -9.86 2.25
C VAL A 148 2.25 -10.70 3.51
N LYS A 149 3.32 -10.80 4.30
CA LYS A 149 3.25 -11.40 5.64
C LYS A 149 3.06 -10.27 6.63
N THR A 150 1.88 -10.19 7.22
CA THR A 150 1.52 -9.02 8.00
C THR A 150 2.38 -8.82 9.25
N ASP A 151 2.98 -9.88 9.77
CA ASP A 151 3.78 -9.78 10.99
C ASP A 151 5.23 -9.36 10.72
N THR A 152 5.74 -9.47 9.48
CA THR A 152 7.12 -9.10 9.17
C THR A 152 7.23 -8.08 8.04
N HIS A 153 6.11 -7.62 7.51
CA HIS A 153 6.11 -6.88 6.26
C HIS A 153 6.94 -5.59 6.30
N SER A 154 6.87 -4.83 7.40
CA SER A 154 7.65 -3.59 7.48
C SER A 154 9.14 -3.87 7.37
N ARG A 155 9.62 -4.96 7.97
CA ARG A 155 11.02 -5.34 7.86
C ARG A 155 11.36 -5.83 6.46
N ASP A 156 10.42 -6.53 5.83
CA ASP A 156 10.59 -6.97 4.45
C ASP A 156 10.75 -5.76 3.54
N VAL A 157 9.97 -4.71 3.78
CA VAL A 157 10.07 -3.47 3.02
C VAL A 157 11.44 -2.82 3.22
N ILE A 158 11.90 -2.75 4.47
CA ILE A 158 13.22 -2.18 4.77
C ILE A 158 14.32 -2.94 4.02
N ALA A 159 14.23 -4.27 4.03
CA ALA A 159 15.23 -5.10 3.35
C ALA A 159 15.28 -4.80 1.85
N VAL A 160 14.12 -4.61 1.23
CA VAL A 160 14.05 -4.26 -0.19
C VAL A 160 14.63 -2.88 -0.43
N ILE A 161 14.26 -1.90 0.42
CA ILE A 161 14.77 -0.53 0.29
C ILE A 161 16.30 -0.53 0.35
N ASP A 162 16.87 -1.28 1.28
CA ASP A 162 18.32 -1.33 1.43
C ASP A 162 19.01 -1.91 0.20
N LYS A 163 18.35 -2.84 -0.50
CA LYS A 163 18.90 -3.40 -1.72
C LYS A 163 18.83 -2.44 -2.89
N LEU A 164 17.95 -1.46 -2.84
CA LEU A 164 17.82 -0.47 -3.90
C LEU A 164 18.88 0.62 -3.81
N GLU A 165 19.54 0.72 -2.68
CA GLU A 165 20.57 1.76 -2.46
C GLU A 165 21.92 1.41 -3.14
#